data_3e1071dac0898e07e7a5b87c78dc2ed3
#
_entry.id   3e1071dac0898e07e7a5b87c78dc2ed3
#
_cell.length_a   1.000
_cell.length_b   1.000
_cell.length_c   1.000
_cell.angle_alpha   90.00
_cell.angle_beta   90.00
_cell.angle_gamma   90.00
#
_symmetry.space_group_name_H-M   'P 1'
#
loop_
_entity.id
_entity.type
_entity.pdbx_description
1 polymer ?
#
loop_
_entity_poly.entity_id
_entity_poly.type
_entity_poly.pdbx_seq_one_letter_code
_entity_poly.pdbx_strand_id
1 'polypeptide(L)'
;MTSELDNYKQNRINEYVNIFNTSMRKLYYTTVSKINAVRRSRQRHIEKRNQINNLIKIYYLNYNTLSFELNKSVETIKNYIPKTLTINKNKKALLIGINYVGSQYELNGCVNDVNSIKDKIINDGFDDITVLSEEKATKNNILKEITNLLINSQEGDLLFLSYSGHGSYDLDKNGDEKTGYDQLIVPYDFNMIVDDELKTIIQTHLKPNVTLFSMFDSCFSGSVLDLKYQYMDSLDYDKYTENNKQLETKGNVFMISGCNDYQTSADAFINNKYSGAMTWSLLEALKQKPECSWRELVVNMRDLLKTSRFTQIPQFSCGTFENIDTSVFI
;
A
#
# COMPACT_ATOMS: atom_id res chain seq x y z
N MET A 1 -3.31 -19.68 21.70
CA MET A 1 -2.42 -19.30 20.57
C MET A 1 -2.46 -20.29 19.40
N THR A 2 -2.13 -21.59 19.57
CA THR A 2 -2.17 -22.55 18.43
C THR A 2 -3.57 -22.72 17.82
N SER A 3 -4.63 -22.83 18.62
CA SER A 3 -6.01 -23.00 18.11
C SER A 3 -6.55 -21.74 17.39
N GLU A 4 -6.18 -20.55 17.81
CA GLU A 4 -6.60 -19.30 17.19
C GLU A 4 -5.91 -19.09 15.84
N LEU A 5 -4.61 -19.39 15.75
CA LEU A 5 -3.87 -19.34 14.51
C LEU A 5 -4.41 -20.37 13.49
N ASP A 6 -4.72 -21.59 13.95
CA ASP A 6 -5.27 -22.63 13.08
C ASP A 6 -6.66 -22.25 12.57
N ASN A 7 -7.50 -21.67 13.43
CA ASN A 7 -8.81 -21.14 13.03
C ASN A 7 -8.67 -19.99 12.04
N TYR A 8 -7.74 -19.07 12.27
CA TYR A 8 -7.44 -18.00 11.35
C TYR A 8 -7.04 -18.55 9.97
N LYS A 9 -6.04 -19.44 9.92
CA LYS A 9 -5.59 -20.06 8.66
C LYS A 9 -6.72 -20.77 7.93
N GLN A 10 -7.57 -21.51 8.66
CA GLN A 10 -8.69 -22.21 8.06
C GLN A 10 -9.75 -21.26 7.48
N ASN A 11 -10.07 -20.19 8.18
CA ASN A 11 -11.00 -19.18 7.68
C ASN A 11 -10.47 -18.52 6.40
N ARG A 12 -9.20 -18.16 6.36
CA ARG A 12 -8.56 -17.58 5.16
C ARG A 12 -8.56 -18.55 3.98
N ILE A 13 -8.25 -19.81 4.21
CA ILE A 13 -8.32 -20.84 3.17
C ILE A 13 -9.75 -20.95 2.62
N ASN A 14 -10.75 -20.95 3.49
CA ASN A 14 -12.16 -21.04 3.08
C ASN A 14 -12.58 -19.84 2.23
N GLU A 15 -12.10 -18.63 2.55
CA GLU A 15 -12.34 -17.43 1.75
C GLU A 15 -11.76 -17.56 0.34
N TYR A 16 -10.49 -17.97 0.20
CA TYR A 16 -9.87 -18.19 -1.11
C TYR A 16 -10.59 -19.26 -1.93
N VAL A 17 -11.02 -20.35 -1.29
CA VAL A 17 -11.83 -21.39 -1.93
C VAL A 17 -13.17 -20.81 -2.43
N ASN A 18 -13.82 -19.96 -1.67
CA ASN A 18 -15.07 -19.32 -2.08
C ASN A 18 -14.87 -18.36 -3.26
N ILE A 19 -13.79 -17.58 -3.26
CA ILE A 19 -13.42 -16.69 -4.37
C ILE A 19 -13.15 -17.50 -5.63
N PHE A 20 -12.37 -18.58 -5.50
CA PHE A 20 -12.10 -19.50 -6.60
C PHE A 20 -13.41 -20.09 -7.18
N ASN A 21 -14.29 -20.61 -6.33
CA ASN A 21 -15.55 -21.19 -6.75
C ASN A 21 -16.45 -20.16 -7.46
N THR A 22 -16.47 -18.92 -6.99
CA THR A 22 -17.23 -17.84 -7.62
C THR A 22 -16.66 -17.48 -8.98
N SER A 23 -15.34 -17.35 -9.08
CA SER A 23 -14.64 -17.07 -10.34
C SER A 23 -14.82 -18.21 -11.35
N MET A 24 -14.78 -19.45 -10.88
CA MET A 24 -15.03 -20.64 -11.70
C MET A 24 -16.46 -20.68 -12.24
N ARG A 25 -17.46 -20.40 -11.43
CA ARG A 25 -18.86 -20.29 -11.86
C ARG A 25 -19.01 -19.23 -12.95
N LYS A 26 -18.44 -18.05 -12.75
CA LYS A 26 -18.46 -16.95 -13.74
C LYS A 26 -17.79 -17.36 -15.05
N LEU A 27 -16.61 -17.97 -14.99
CA LEU A 27 -15.87 -18.49 -16.15
C LEU A 27 -16.69 -19.53 -16.91
N TYR A 28 -17.28 -20.48 -16.21
CA TYR A 28 -18.13 -21.53 -16.79
C TYR A 28 -19.33 -20.93 -17.53
N TYR A 29 -20.16 -20.13 -16.87
CA TYR A 29 -21.35 -19.55 -17.48
C TYR A 29 -21.02 -18.64 -18.65
N THR A 30 -19.95 -17.85 -18.55
CA THR A 30 -19.49 -16.98 -19.64
C THR A 30 -19.07 -17.82 -20.86
N THR A 31 -18.34 -18.91 -20.63
CA THR A 31 -17.89 -19.80 -21.72
C THR A 31 -19.06 -20.51 -22.37
N VAL A 32 -19.98 -21.06 -21.57
CA VAL A 32 -21.21 -21.71 -22.07
C VAL A 32 -22.06 -20.74 -22.89
N SER A 33 -22.22 -19.50 -22.43
CA SER A 33 -22.96 -18.46 -23.18
C SER A 33 -22.32 -18.18 -24.54
N LYS A 34 -20.98 -18.02 -24.57
CA LYS A 34 -20.23 -17.81 -25.82
C LYS A 34 -20.36 -19.02 -26.78
N ILE A 35 -20.26 -20.23 -26.27
CA ILE A 35 -20.44 -21.45 -27.08
C ILE A 35 -21.85 -21.51 -27.68
N ASN A 36 -22.87 -21.22 -26.90
CA ASN A 36 -24.25 -21.19 -27.38
C ASN A 36 -24.50 -20.13 -28.44
N ALA A 37 -23.85 -18.94 -28.32
CA ALA A 37 -23.89 -17.90 -29.33
C ALA A 37 -23.27 -18.38 -30.67
N VAL A 38 -22.10 -19.05 -30.60
CA VAL A 38 -21.46 -19.64 -31.79
C VAL A 38 -22.37 -20.72 -32.44
N ARG A 39 -22.99 -21.58 -31.65
CA ARG A 39 -23.91 -22.63 -32.16
C ARG A 39 -25.10 -22.01 -32.93
N ARG A 40 -25.64 -20.89 -32.49
CA ARG A 40 -26.77 -20.18 -33.10
C ARG A 40 -26.37 -19.31 -34.29
N SER A 41 -25.07 -19.01 -34.48
CA SER A 41 -24.61 -18.17 -35.61
C SER A 41 -24.88 -18.83 -36.95
N ARG A 42 -24.86 -18.04 -38.06
CA ARG A 42 -25.04 -18.52 -39.44
C ARG A 42 -23.75 -19.00 -40.12
N GLN A 43 -22.67 -19.25 -39.34
CA GLN A 43 -21.38 -19.69 -39.86
C GLN A 43 -21.39 -21.16 -40.35
N ARG A 44 -20.40 -21.50 -41.16
CA ARG A 44 -20.19 -22.89 -41.60
C ARG A 44 -19.87 -23.84 -40.46
N HIS A 45 -20.21 -25.09 -40.56
CA HIS A 45 -20.03 -26.07 -39.48
C HIS A 45 -18.56 -26.19 -38.99
N ILE A 46 -17.60 -26.17 -39.91
CA ILE A 46 -16.17 -26.23 -39.60
C ILE A 46 -15.71 -25.00 -38.80
N GLU A 47 -16.17 -23.83 -39.17
CA GLU A 47 -15.83 -22.57 -38.45
C GLU A 47 -16.38 -22.57 -37.03
N LYS A 48 -17.62 -23.02 -36.86
CA LYS A 48 -18.23 -23.18 -35.53
C LYS A 48 -17.42 -24.15 -34.66
N ARG A 49 -17.03 -25.29 -35.20
CA ARG A 49 -16.23 -26.28 -34.48
C ARG A 49 -14.91 -25.70 -34.03
N ASN A 50 -14.19 -24.98 -34.90
CA ASN A 50 -12.92 -24.38 -34.58
C ASN A 50 -13.04 -23.28 -33.48
N GLN A 51 -14.09 -22.45 -33.57
CA GLN A 51 -14.36 -21.43 -32.52
C GLN A 51 -14.71 -22.05 -31.19
N ILE A 52 -15.55 -23.11 -31.15
CA ILE A 52 -15.90 -23.81 -29.92
C ILE A 52 -14.66 -24.45 -29.30
N ASN A 53 -13.83 -25.12 -30.10
CA ASN A 53 -12.59 -25.72 -29.61
C ASN A 53 -11.63 -24.68 -29.01
N ASN A 54 -11.55 -23.51 -29.63
CA ASN A 54 -10.74 -22.38 -29.09
C ASN A 54 -11.31 -21.86 -27.76
N LEU A 55 -12.63 -21.69 -27.65
CA LEU A 55 -13.26 -21.28 -26.39
C LEU A 55 -13.03 -22.29 -25.26
N ILE A 56 -13.08 -23.58 -25.58
CA ILE A 56 -12.78 -24.67 -24.62
C ILE A 56 -11.30 -24.58 -24.19
N LYS A 57 -10.38 -24.38 -25.14
CA LYS A 57 -8.95 -24.23 -24.82
C LYS A 57 -8.70 -23.03 -23.90
N ILE A 58 -9.31 -21.87 -24.17
CA ILE A 58 -9.23 -20.69 -23.33
C ILE A 58 -9.82 -20.97 -21.93
N TYR A 59 -10.93 -21.68 -21.85
CA TYR A 59 -11.51 -22.09 -20.56
C TYR A 59 -10.53 -22.88 -19.71
N TYR A 60 -9.89 -23.92 -20.27
CA TYR A 60 -8.93 -24.72 -19.53
C TYR A 60 -7.65 -23.94 -19.15
N LEU A 61 -7.21 -23.02 -19.99
CA LEU A 61 -6.09 -22.16 -19.67
C LEU A 61 -6.42 -21.30 -18.43
N ASN A 62 -7.56 -20.62 -18.43
CA ASN A 62 -7.99 -19.81 -17.31
C ASN A 62 -8.28 -20.64 -16.04
N TYR A 63 -8.83 -21.84 -16.19
CA TYR A 63 -9.00 -22.79 -15.08
C TYR A 63 -7.66 -23.11 -14.42
N ASN A 64 -6.65 -23.46 -15.23
CA ASN A 64 -5.33 -23.80 -14.71
C ASN A 64 -4.68 -22.61 -14.00
N THR A 65 -4.82 -21.39 -14.54
CA THR A 65 -4.32 -20.17 -13.90
C THR A 65 -4.99 -19.95 -12.53
N LEU A 66 -6.33 -19.98 -12.47
CA LEU A 66 -7.06 -19.81 -11.20
C LEU A 66 -6.72 -20.91 -10.18
N SER A 67 -6.54 -22.15 -10.63
CA SER A 67 -6.16 -23.26 -9.76
C SER A 67 -4.74 -23.10 -9.22
N PHE A 68 -3.82 -22.61 -10.03
CA PHE A 68 -2.44 -22.32 -9.61
C PHE A 68 -2.42 -21.19 -8.56
N GLU A 69 -3.16 -20.10 -8.79
CA GLU A 69 -3.27 -18.98 -7.86
C GLU A 69 -3.88 -19.42 -6.52
N LEU A 70 -4.96 -20.23 -6.54
CA LEU A 70 -5.53 -20.78 -5.31
C LEU A 70 -4.51 -21.62 -4.54
N ASN A 71 -3.81 -22.54 -5.22
CA ASN A 71 -2.84 -23.40 -4.56
C ASN A 71 -1.68 -22.60 -3.96
N LYS A 72 -1.17 -21.60 -4.68
CA LYS A 72 -0.14 -20.68 -4.18
C LYS A 72 -0.63 -19.96 -2.91
N SER A 73 -1.84 -19.39 -2.92
CA SER A 73 -2.41 -18.69 -1.78
C SER A 73 -2.60 -19.62 -0.56
N VAL A 74 -3.12 -20.83 -0.79
CA VAL A 74 -3.32 -21.83 0.27
C VAL A 74 -1.98 -22.24 0.90
N GLU A 75 -0.95 -22.49 0.10
CA GLU A 75 0.39 -22.82 0.62
C GLU A 75 1.01 -21.66 1.41
N THR A 76 0.87 -20.44 0.93
CA THR A 76 1.32 -19.25 1.67
C THR A 76 0.66 -19.17 3.04
N ILE A 77 -0.67 -19.35 3.13
CA ILE A 77 -1.41 -19.30 4.40
C ILE A 77 -1.02 -20.45 5.32
N LYS A 78 -0.87 -21.66 4.80
CA LYS A 78 -0.46 -22.82 5.62
C LYS A 78 0.91 -22.62 6.25
N ASN A 79 1.84 -22.02 5.50
CA ASN A 79 3.20 -21.78 5.94
C ASN A 79 3.37 -20.46 6.72
N TYR A 80 2.29 -19.68 6.84
CA TYR A 80 2.33 -18.43 7.59
C TYR A 80 2.61 -18.70 9.07
N ILE A 81 3.68 -18.09 9.55
CA ILE A 81 4.04 -18.02 10.96
C ILE A 81 3.94 -16.55 11.34
N PRO A 82 3.01 -16.17 12.25
CA PRO A 82 2.94 -14.80 12.72
C PRO A 82 4.30 -14.38 13.26
N LYS A 83 4.89 -13.34 12.70
CA LYS A 83 6.02 -12.70 13.33
C LYS A 83 5.48 -12.03 14.58
N THR A 84 5.98 -12.43 15.73
CA THR A 84 5.73 -11.70 16.97
C THR A 84 6.51 -10.38 16.84
N LEU A 85 5.82 -9.31 16.46
CA LEU A 85 6.42 -7.98 16.48
C LEU A 85 6.68 -7.62 17.92
N THR A 86 7.90 -7.80 18.35
CA THR A 86 8.33 -7.36 19.69
C THR A 86 8.68 -5.88 19.59
N ILE A 87 7.66 -5.03 19.69
CA ILE A 87 7.87 -3.57 19.82
C ILE A 87 8.17 -3.32 21.30
N ASN A 88 9.43 -3.35 21.65
CA ASN A 88 9.80 -3.31 23.06
C ASN A 88 10.78 -2.18 23.43
N LYS A 89 11.09 -1.25 22.49
CA LYS A 89 12.16 -0.29 22.81
C LYS A 89 11.79 1.12 22.39
N ASN A 90 12.51 1.69 21.45
CA ASN A 90 12.38 3.11 21.16
C ASN A 90 11.38 3.34 20.03
N LYS A 91 10.64 4.41 20.14
CA LYS A 91 9.75 4.90 19.09
C LYS A 91 10.33 6.19 18.52
N LYS A 92 10.75 6.16 17.26
CA LYS A 92 11.40 7.28 16.58
C LYS A 92 10.64 7.69 15.34
N ALA A 93 10.63 8.98 15.03
CA ALA A 93 9.92 9.48 13.88
C ALA A 93 10.69 10.53 13.08
N LEU A 94 10.48 10.51 11.76
CA LEU A 94 10.83 11.58 10.84
C LEU A 94 9.55 12.07 10.16
N LEU A 95 9.21 13.33 10.39
CA LEU A 95 8.03 13.96 9.83
C LEU A 95 8.46 15.05 8.85
N ILE A 96 7.94 14.97 7.62
CA ILE A 96 8.30 15.88 6.52
C ILE A 96 7.03 16.53 5.99
N GLY A 97 6.97 17.86 6.01
CA GLY A 97 5.82 18.61 5.49
C GLY A 97 6.25 19.88 4.78
N ILE A 98 5.82 20.01 3.52
CA ILE A 98 6.26 21.08 2.64
C ILE A 98 5.05 21.76 2.02
N ASN A 99 4.83 23.04 2.38
CA ASN A 99 3.81 23.87 1.75
C ASN A 99 4.33 24.65 0.53
N TYR A 100 5.65 24.69 0.30
CA TYR A 100 6.29 25.43 -0.81
C TYR A 100 5.88 26.90 -0.82
N VAL A 101 5.84 27.55 0.34
CA VAL A 101 5.34 28.91 0.54
C VAL A 101 6.01 29.89 -0.41
N GLY A 102 5.20 30.72 -1.09
CA GLY A 102 5.67 31.73 -2.04
C GLY A 102 6.06 31.18 -3.43
N SER A 103 5.93 29.88 -3.68
CA SER A 103 6.10 29.30 -5.01
C SER A 103 4.78 29.24 -5.77
N GLN A 104 4.84 29.01 -7.08
CA GLN A 104 3.62 28.74 -7.87
C GLN A 104 2.97 27.37 -7.54
N TYR A 105 3.59 26.57 -6.72
CA TYR A 105 3.14 25.23 -6.30
C TYR A 105 2.74 25.21 -4.83
N GLU A 106 2.38 26.35 -4.25
CA GLU A 106 2.04 26.48 -2.84
C GLU A 106 0.87 25.59 -2.43
N LEU A 107 1.05 24.87 -1.31
CA LEU A 107 0.05 24.09 -0.59
C LEU A 107 -0.22 24.74 0.77
N ASN A 108 -1.28 24.30 1.46
CA ASN A 108 -1.68 24.93 2.72
C ASN A 108 -1.72 23.95 3.90
N GLY A 109 -1.83 22.63 3.63
CA GLY A 109 -2.11 21.61 4.65
C GLY A 109 -0.90 20.85 5.16
N CYS A 110 0.19 20.75 4.41
CA CYS A 110 1.26 19.79 4.68
C CYS A 110 1.98 20.02 6.02
N VAL A 111 2.23 21.28 6.40
CA VAL A 111 2.82 21.60 7.71
C VAL A 111 1.81 21.34 8.85
N ASN A 112 0.51 21.55 8.60
CA ASN A 112 -0.54 21.22 9.56
C ASN A 112 -0.65 19.71 9.77
N ASP A 113 -0.45 18.91 8.72
CA ASP A 113 -0.43 17.45 8.79
C ASP A 113 0.70 16.99 9.71
N VAL A 114 1.92 17.47 9.50
CA VAL A 114 3.07 17.19 10.35
C VAL A 114 2.78 17.51 11.81
N ASN A 115 2.20 18.67 12.11
CA ASN A 115 1.86 19.05 13.48
C ASN A 115 0.81 18.12 14.08
N SER A 116 -0.24 17.78 13.32
CA SER A 116 -1.32 16.90 13.79
C SER A 116 -0.84 15.47 14.05
N ILE A 117 0.03 14.94 13.17
CA ILE A 117 0.67 13.65 13.33
C ILE A 117 1.61 13.68 14.54
N LYS A 118 2.42 14.73 14.68
CA LYS A 118 3.34 14.89 15.81
C LYS A 118 2.60 14.83 17.14
N ASP A 119 1.51 15.58 17.26
CA ASP A 119 0.68 15.57 18.48
C ASP A 119 0.13 14.17 18.79
N LYS A 120 -0.32 13.43 17.76
CA LYS A 120 -0.80 12.06 17.91
C LYS A 120 0.30 11.12 18.40
N ILE A 121 1.46 11.09 17.72
CA ILE A 121 2.51 10.12 18.01
C ILE A 121 3.24 10.40 19.33
N ILE A 122 3.32 11.64 19.80
CA ILE A 122 3.82 11.97 21.14
C ILE A 122 2.94 11.28 22.19
N ASN A 123 1.62 11.32 22.02
CA ASN A 123 0.70 10.63 22.93
C ASN A 123 0.82 9.11 22.85
N ASP A 124 1.32 8.56 21.75
CA ASP A 124 1.60 7.15 21.54
C ASP A 124 3.02 6.74 21.99
N GLY A 125 3.77 7.65 22.60
CA GLY A 125 5.06 7.38 23.23
C GLY A 125 6.27 7.49 22.29
N PHE A 126 6.15 8.25 21.18
CA PHE A 126 7.32 8.65 20.40
C PHE A 126 8.03 9.81 21.10
N ASP A 127 9.30 9.66 21.39
CA ASP A 127 10.13 10.64 22.13
C ASP A 127 11.32 11.18 21.31
N ASP A 128 11.69 10.50 20.23
CA ASP A 128 12.75 10.92 19.30
C ASP A 128 12.09 11.30 17.94
N ILE A 129 11.74 12.58 17.78
CA ILE A 129 10.99 13.07 16.62
C ILE A 129 11.77 14.17 15.90
N THR A 130 12.22 13.86 14.70
CA THR A 130 12.81 14.84 13.77
C THR A 130 11.74 15.42 12.86
N VAL A 131 11.73 16.73 12.67
CA VAL A 131 10.80 17.42 11.76
C VAL A 131 11.59 18.19 10.70
N LEU A 132 11.28 17.95 9.45
CA LEU A 132 11.75 18.74 8.31
C LEU A 132 10.55 19.45 7.66
N SER A 133 10.59 20.77 7.63
CA SER A 133 9.57 21.57 6.93
C SER A 133 10.21 22.70 6.13
N GLU A 134 9.56 23.09 5.05
CA GLU A 134 9.98 24.15 4.15
C GLU A 134 11.47 24.05 3.78
N GLU A 135 12.25 25.11 3.91
CA GLU A 135 13.68 25.19 3.52
C GLU A 135 14.56 24.10 4.14
N LYS A 136 14.12 23.46 5.22
CA LYS A 136 14.83 22.35 5.83
C LYS A 136 14.59 21.03 5.10
N ALA A 137 13.51 20.91 4.34
CA ALA A 137 13.11 19.71 3.63
C ALA A 137 13.71 19.65 2.21
N THR A 138 15.00 19.89 2.07
CA THR A 138 15.74 19.69 0.81
C THR A 138 15.98 18.21 0.56
N LYS A 139 16.23 17.81 -0.70
CA LYS A 139 16.58 16.43 -1.07
C LYS A 139 17.66 15.85 -0.16
N ASN A 140 18.78 16.56 -0.03
CA ASN A 140 19.91 16.11 0.76
C ASN A 140 19.55 15.88 2.22
N ASN A 141 18.79 16.80 2.82
CA ASN A 141 18.37 16.67 4.22
C ASN A 141 17.38 15.50 4.39
N ILE A 142 16.40 15.36 3.49
CA ILE A 142 15.43 14.25 3.54
C ILE A 142 16.15 12.90 3.48
N LEU A 143 17.00 12.68 2.47
CA LEU A 143 17.72 11.41 2.33
C LEU A 143 18.65 11.13 3.51
N LYS A 144 19.33 12.17 4.02
CA LYS A 144 20.18 12.09 5.21
C LYS A 144 19.38 11.68 6.45
N GLU A 145 18.26 12.33 6.72
CA GLU A 145 17.49 12.04 7.94
C GLU A 145 16.74 10.71 7.84
N ILE A 146 16.28 10.26 6.65
CA ILE A 146 15.80 8.88 6.45
C ILE A 146 16.92 7.87 6.76
N THR A 147 18.12 8.11 6.24
CA THR A 147 19.28 7.25 6.50
C THR A 147 19.62 7.21 8.00
N ASN A 148 19.64 8.37 8.67
CA ASN A 148 19.89 8.47 10.11
C ASN A 148 18.84 7.73 10.94
N LEU A 149 17.56 7.86 10.60
CA LEU A 149 16.46 7.14 11.25
C LEU A 149 16.69 5.62 11.23
N LEU A 150 17.13 5.09 10.08
CA LEU A 150 17.35 3.65 9.90
C LEU A 150 18.65 3.16 10.56
N ILE A 151 19.76 3.88 10.38
CA ILE A 151 21.09 3.47 10.91
C ILE A 151 21.07 3.50 12.45
N ASN A 152 20.44 4.51 13.06
CA ASN A 152 20.36 4.67 14.52
C ASN A 152 19.28 3.82 15.19
N SER A 153 18.58 2.98 14.42
CA SER A 153 17.62 2.03 14.96
C SER A 153 18.29 0.81 15.59
N GLN A 154 17.59 0.17 16.49
CA GLN A 154 17.97 -1.10 17.12
C GLN A 154 16.86 -2.13 16.92
N GLU A 155 17.20 -3.40 17.04
CA GLU A 155 16.20 -4.48 16.99
C GLU A 155 15.07 -4.24 17.99
N GLY A 156 13.84 -4.35 17.52
CA GLY A 156 12.62 -4.07 18.29
C GLY A 156 12.18 -2.60 18.26
N ASP A 157 12.93 -1.68 17.64
CA ASP A 157 12.49 -0.28 17.49
C ASP A 157 11.32 -0.15 16.50
N LEU A 158 10.41 0.78 16.80
CA LEU A 158 9.36 1.24 15.91
C LEU A 158 9.75 2.60 15.32
N LEU A 159 9.85 2.65 14.00
CA LEU A 159 10.16 3.85 13.25
C LEU A 159 8.92 4.33 12.50
N PHE A 160 8.71 5.63 12.49
CA PHE A 160 7.65 6.25 11.72
C PHE A 160 8.21 7.31 10.75
N LEU A 161 7.88 7.19 9.48
CA LEU A 161 8.23 8.13 8.42
C LEU A 161 6.95 8.71 7.84
N SER A 162 6.80 10.03 7.88
CA SER A 162 5.67 10.72 7.26
C SER A 162 6.16 11.77 6.28
N TYR A 163 5.55 11.80 5.10
CA TYR A 163 5.74 12.83 4.10
C TYR A 163 4.39 13.41 3.67
N SER A 164 4.25 14.72 3.71
CA SER A 164 3.11 15.48 3.19
C SER A 164 3.65 16.60 2.29
N GLY A 165 3.31 16.54 1.00
CA GLY A 165 3.84 17.45 -0.02
C GLY A 165 3.45 17.02 -1.43
N HIS A 166 4.09 17.63 -2.43
CA HIS A 166 3.88 17.22 -3.82
C HIS A 166 4.53 15.88 -4.12
N GLY A 167 3.83 15.08 -4.93
CA GLY A 167 4.35 13.92 -5.63
C GLY A 167 4.28 14.12 -7.13
N SER A 168 5.11 13.43 -7.86
CA SER A 168 5.19 13.45 -9.32
C SER A 168 5.58 12.09 -9.86
N TYR A 169 5.80 11.98 -11.15
CA TYR A 169 6.30 10.78 -11.81
C TYR A 169 7.25 11.13 -12.96
N ASP A 170 8.15 10.22 -13.29
CA ASP A 170 9.02 10.28 -14.49
C ASP A 170 8.97 8.93 -15.21
N LEU A 171 9.53 8.85 -16.42
CA LEU A 171 9.63 7.59 -17.14
C LEU A 171 10.57 6.63 -16.40
N ASP A 172 10.12 5.39 -16.23
CA ASP A 172 10.92 4.30 -15.69
C ASP A 172 12.17 4.06 -16.56
N LYS A 173 13.35 4.22 -15.95
CA LYS A 173 14.65 4.13 -16.64
C LYS A 173 15.29 2.76 -16.51
N ASN A 174 14.91 1.98 -15.50
CA ASN A 174 15.54 0.69 -15.18
C ASN A 174 14.63 -0.51 -15.56
N GLY A 175 13.35 -0.27 -15.87
CA GLY A 175 12.39 -1.27 -16.35
C GLY A 175 11.83 -2.15 -15.24
N ASP A 176 11.85 -1.73 -13.98
CA ASP A 176 11.31 -2.50 -12.86
C ASP A 176 9.86 -2.15 -12.51
N GLU A 177 9.34 -1.03 -13.03
CA GLU A 177 7.97 -0.60 -12.80
C GLU A 177 6.96 -1.29 -13.73
N LYS A 178 5.79 -1.67 -13.18
CA LYS A 178 4.67 -2.21 -13.95
C LYS A 178 3.93 -1.12 -14.72
N THR A 179 3.95 0.08 -14.19
CA THR A 179 3.30 1.28 -14.77
C THR A 179 4.12 1.90 -15.89
N GLY A 180 5.43 1.63 -15.94
CA GLY A 180 6.40 2.30 -16.82
C GLY A 180 6.80 3.69 -16.33
N TYR A 181 6.51 4.03 -15.06
CA TYR A 181 6.83 5.32 -14.45
C TYR A 181 7.37 5.13 -13.02
N ASP A 182 8.50 5.79 -12.74
CA ASP A 182 9.04 5.98 -11.39
C ASP A 182 8.19 7.02 -10.64
N GLN A 183 7.92 6.78 -9.36
CA GLN A 183 7.27 7.75 -8.48
C GLN A 183 8.30 8.68 -7.85
N LEU A 184 7.91 9.95 -7.70
CA LEU A 184 8.79 10.99 -7.20
C LEU A 184 8.15 11.71 -6.02
N ILE A 185 8.90 11.96 -4.95
CA ILE A 185 8.57 13.00 -3.98
C ILE A 185 9.33 14.29 -4.32
N VAL A 186 8.69 15.43 -4.03
CA VAL A 186 9.17 16.75 -4.43
C VAL A 186 9.71 17.50 -3.20
N PRO A 187 11.02 17.54 -2.96
CA PRO A 187 11.60 18.34 -1.88
C PRO A 187 11.42 19.85 -2.10
N TYR A 188 11.66 20.66 -1.05
CA TYR A 188 11.53 22.11 -1.10
C TYR A 188 12.44 22.77 -2.16
N ASP A 189 13.61 22.19 -2.40
CA ASP A 189 14.57 22.66 -3.41
C ASP A 189 14.27 22.14 -4.83
N PHE A 190 13.12 21.47 -5.03
CA PHE A 190 12.69 20.88 -6.30
C PHE A 190 13.68 19.89 -6.93
N ASN A 191 14.64 19.39 -6.17
CA ASN A 191 15.48 18.28 -6.56
C ASN A 191 14.73 16.98 -6.26
N MET A 192 14.10 16.37 -7.26
CA MET A 192 13.23 15.19 -7.08
C MET A 192 13.96 14.03 -6.43
N ILE A 193 13.28 13.32 -5.53
CA ILE A 193 13.72 12.03 -4.98
C ILE A 193 12.90 10.94 -5.68
N VAL A 194 13.60 10.02 -6.31
CA VAL A 194 13.02 8.87 -7.01
C VAL A 194 12.77 7.75 -5.99
N ASP A 195 11.71 6.97 -6.19
CA ASP A 195 11.37 5.79 -5.37
C ASP A 195 12.54 4.80 -5.23
N ASP A 196 13.30 4.56 -6.27
CA ASP A 196 14.53 3.76 -6.26
C ASP A 196 15.59 4.24 -5.23
N GLU A 197 15.71 5.57 -5.02
CA GLU A 197 16.61 6.12 -3.99
C GLU A 197 16.11 5.76 -2.59
N LEU A 198 14.81 5.90 -2.34
CA LEU A 198 14.18 5.55 -1.06
C LEU A 198 14.27 4.05 -0.79
N LYS A 199 13.96 3.23 -1.78
CA LYS A 199 14.09 1.78 -1.76
C LYS A 199 15.52 1.34 -1.44
N THR A 200 16.50 1.91 -2.14
CA THR A 200 17.93 1.60 -1.91
C THR A 200 18.34 1.90 -0.47
N ILE A 201 17.92 3.03 0.09
CA ILE A 201 18.21 3.41 1.47
C ILE A 201 17.56 2.40 2.44
N ILE A 202 16.29 2.04 2.25
CA ILE A 202 15.59 1.09 3.10
C ILE A 202 16.23 -0.30 3.02
N GLN A 203 16.50 -0.81 1.83
CA GLN A 203 17.12 -2.13 1.64
C GLN A 203 18.54 -2.21 2.23
N THR A 204 19.29 -1.10 2.18
CA THR A 204 20.64 -1.03 2.68
C THR A 204 20.70 -0.94 4.21
N HIS A 205 19.88 -0.07 4.80
CA HIS A 205 20.06 0.37 6.18
C HIS A 205 19.01 -0.17 7.16
N LEU A 206 17.84 -0.63 6.69
CA LEU A 206 16.85 -1.21 7.58
C LEU A 206 17.36 -2.53 8.17
N LYS A 207 17.38 -2.62 9.49
CA LYS A 207 17.88 -3.80 10.22
C LYS A 207 16.78 -4.86 10.39
N PRO A 208 17.14 -6.14 10.53
CA PRO A 208 16.19 -7.17 10.93
C PRO A 208 15.49 -6.80 12.23
N ASN A 209 14.21 -7.21 12.37
CA ASN A 209 13.37 -6.98 13.54
C ASN A 209 13.14 -5.50 13.91
N VAL A 210 13.48 -4.56 13.04
CA VAL A 210 13.04 -3.15 13.09
C VAL A 210 11.75 -3.04 12.31
N THR A 211 10.79 -2.28 12.85
CA THR A 211 9.53 -2.00 12.17
C THR A 211 9.52 -0.55 11.70
N LEU A 212 9.30 -0.34 10.40
CA LEU A 212 9.11 0.97 9.79
C LEU A 212 7.66 1.09 9.30
N PHE A 213 6.92 2.01 9.87
CA PHE A 213 5.65 2.46 9.29
C PHE A 213 5.88 3.76 8.51
N SER A 214 5.45 3.80 7.27
CA SER A 214 5.59 4.95 6.38
C SER A 214 4.24 5.45 5.91
N MET A 215 4.10 6.77 5.82
CA MET A 215 2.90 7.45 5.37
C MET A 215 3.26 8.51 4.32
N PHE A 216 2.63 8.46 3.16
CA PHE A 216 2.86 9.41 2.08
C PHE A 216 1.55 10.06 1.64
N ASP A 217 1.29 11.29 2.10
CA ASP A 217 0.17 12.11 1.64
C ASP A 217 0.63 13.00 0.49
N SER A 218 0.73 12.38 -0.69
CA SER A 218 1.14 13.05 -1.93
C SER A 218 0.47 12.40 -3.13
N CYS A 219 0.43 13.13 -4.25
CA CYS A 219 -0.01 12.55 -5.52
C CYS A 219 0.94 11.44 -5.97
N PHE A 220 0.46 10.48 -6.75
CA PHE A 220 1.27 9.42 -7.36
C PHE A 220 2.16 8.65 -6.35
N SER A 221 1.64 8.33 -5.17
CA SER A 221 2.44 7.74 -4.09
C SER A 221 2.14 6.25 -3.83
N GLY A 222 1.34 5.62 -4.68
CA GLY A 222 0.88 4.25 -4.48
C GLY A 222 2.01 3.22 -4.34
N SER A 223 3.09 3.38 -5.08
CA SER A 223 4.26 2.51 -5.07
C SER A 223 5.57 3.18 -4.65
N VAL A 224 5.53 4.38 -4.06
CA VAL A 224 6.70 5.21 -3.73
C VAL A 224 7.82 4.55 -2.90
N LEU A 225 7.60 3.41 -2.28
CA LEU A 225 8.63 2.59 -1.63
C LEU A 225 8.89 1.27 -2.32
N ASP A 226 8.28 0.99 -3.45
CA ASP A 226 8.44 -0.25 -4.22
C ASP A 226 8.35 -1.52 -3.38
N LEU A 227 7.39 -1.57 -2.46
CA LEU A 227 7.23 -2.72 -1.59
C LEU A 227 6.67 -3.91 -2.35
N LYS A 228 7.12 -5.11 -1.96
CA LYS A 228 6.81 -6.35 -2.67
C LYS A 228 5.33 -6.69 -2.70
N TYR A 229 4.60 -6.45 -1.60
CA TYR A 229 3.19 -6.80 -1.44
C TYR A 229 2.34 -5.53 -1.41
N GLN A 230 1.46 -5.38 -2.39
CA GLN A 230 0.64 -4.18 -2.58
C GLN A 230 -0.85 -4.55 -2.56
N TYR A 231 -1.61 -3.93 -1.67
CA TYR A 231 -3.06 -4.09 -1.53
C TYR A 231 -3.76 -2.90 -2.19
N MET A 232 -3.62 -2.84 -3.52
CA MET A 232 -3.88 -1.63 -4.31
C MET A 232 -5.34 -1.39 -4.59
N ASP A 233 -6.12 -2.41 -4.86
CA ASP A 233 -7.42 -2.16 -5.43
C ASP A 233 -8.57 -2.64 -4.60
N SER A 234 -9.63 -1.88 -4.75
CA SER A 234 -11.01 -2.25 -4.51
C SER A 234 -11.30 -2.86 -3.12
N LEU A 235 -12.43 -2.98 -2.85
CA LEU A 235 -13.21 -3.61 -1.83
C LEU A 235 -12.76 -5.03 -1.40
N ASP A 236 -11.89 -5.69 -2.16
CA ASP A 236 -11.34 -7.03 -1.87
C ASP A 236 -9.92 -6.92 -1.31
N TYR A 237 -9.80 -6.52 -0.05
CA TYR A 237 -8.53 -6.39 0.69
C TYR A 237 -7.72 -7.67 0.81
N ASP A 238 -8.24 -8.78 0.33
CA ASP A 238 -7.61 -10.08 0.33
C ASP A 238 -6.73 -10.31 -0.89
N LYS A 239 -6.79 -9.38 -1.86
CA LYS A 239 -6.01 -9.46 -3.08
C LYS A 239 -4.86 -8.48 -3.03
N TYR A 240 -3.71 -8.98 -2.67
CA TYR A 240 -2.46 -8.25 -2.89
C TYR A 240 -1.90 -8.58 -4.27
N THR A 241 -1.21 -7.61 -4.85
CA THR A 241 -0.37 -7.80 -6.01
C THR A 241 1.06 -8.01 -5.53
N GLU A 242 1.67 -9.14 -5.88
CA GLU A 242 3.08 -9.36 -5.60
C GLU A 242 3.92 -8.76 -6.74
N ASN A 243 4.82 -7.85 -6.40
CA ASN A 243 5.84 -7.38 -7.32
C ASN A 243 7.03 -8.34 -7.27
N ASN A 244 7.07 -9.29 -8.22
CA ASN A 244 8.10 -10.33 -8.27
C ASN A 244 9.51 -9.79 -8.63
N LYS A 245 9.60 -8.55 -9.08
CA LYS A 245 10.88 -7.88 -9.32
C LYS A 245 11.48 -7.31 -8.04
N GLN A 246 10.66 -7.17 -6.97
CA GLN A 246 11.08 -6.64 -5.69
C GLN A 246 11.47 -7.73 -4.70
N LEU A 247 12.53 -7.48 -3.93
CA LEU A 247 12.94 -8.33 -2.81
C LEU A 247 12.14 -7.97 -1.56
N GLU A 248 11.99 -8.94 -0.66
CA GLU A 248 11.50 -8.64 0.68
C GLU A 248 12.48 -7.76 1.46
N THR A 249 11.95 -6.89 2.31
CA THR A 249 12.77 -6.05 3.19
C THR A 249 13.32 -6.88 4.35
N LYS A 250 14.48 -6.47 4.89
CA LYS A 250 15.11 -7.16 6.05
C LYS A 250 14.30 -7.00 7.33
N GLY A 251 13.77 -5.81 7.55
CA GLY A 251 12.85 -5.49 8.64
C GLY A 251 11.39 -5.47 8.14
N ASN A 252 10.47 -5.17 9.04
CA ASN A 252 9.06 -5.05 8.70
C ASN A 252 8.80 -3.64 8.18
N VAL A 253 8.31 -3.51 6.96
CA VAL A 253 7.93 -2.22 6.37
C VAL A 253 6.45 -2.24 6.05
N PHE A 254 5.74 -1.24 6.54
CA PHE A 254 4.34 -0.99 6.24
C PHE A 254 4.21 0.41 5.65
N MET A 255 3.41 0.56 4.63
CA MET A 255 3.16 1.85 4.01
C MET A 255 1.67 2.07 3.77
N ILE A 256 1.19 3.28 4.11
CA ILE A 256 -0.08 3.81 3.61
C ILE A 256 0.23 5.03 2.75
N SER A 257 -0.31 5.05 1.54
CA SER A 257 -0.21 6.19 0.64
C SER A 257 -1.57 6.80 0.34
N GLY A 258 -1.58 8.10 0.02
CA GLY A 258 -2.80 8.90 -0.12
C GLY A 258 -3.68 8.50 -1.30
N CYS A 259 -3.09 7.96 -2.35
CA CYS A 259 -3.78 7.61 -3.58
C CYS A 259 -2.98 6.55 -4.36
N ASN A 260 -3.60 5.98 -5.38
CA ASN A 260 -2.88 5.14 -6.33
C ASN A 260 -2.04 5.98 -7.31
N ASP A 261 -1.23 5.31 -8.14
CA ASP A 261 -0.28 5.95 -9.07
C ASP A 261 -0.95 6.79 -10.18
N TYR A 262 -2.27 6.85 -10.23
CA TYR A 262 -3.05 7.61 -11.23
C TYR A 262 -3.95 8.69 -10.62
N GLN A 263 -3.85 8.92 -9.30
CA GLN A 263 -4.70 9.86 -8.59
C GLN A 263 -3.90 11.01 -7.97
N THR A 264 -4.59 12.10 -7.66
CA THR A 264 -4.05 13.23 -6.90
C THR A 264 -4.55 13.21 -5.46
N SER A 265 -3.66 13.48 -4.50
CA SER A 265 -4.04 13.71 -3.11
C SER A 265 -4.60 15.13 -2.94
N ALA A 266 -5.61 15.27 -2.09
CA ALA A 266 -6.30 16.54 -1.91
C ALA A 266 -5.73 17.32 -0.71
N ASP A 267 -5.31 18.58 -0.96
CA ASP A 267 -5.09 19.59 0.07
C ASP A 267 -6.42 20.30 0.35
N ALA A 268 -7.06 19.94 1.44
CA ALA A 268 -8.47 20.27 1.67
C ALA A 268 -8.69 21.09 2.95
N PHE A 269 -9.71 21.96 2.94
CA PHE A 269 -10.14 22.67 4.14
C PHE A 269 -11.13 21.83 4.94
N ILE A 270 -10.63 21.19 6.00
CA ILE A 270 -11.38 20.26 6.84
C ILE A 270 -11.32 20.73 8.30
N ASN A 271 -12.44 20.77 9.00
CA ASN A 271 -12.52 21.14 10.40
C ASN A 271 -11.83 22.49 10.71
N ASN A 272 -12.08 23.50 9.88
CA ASN A 272 -11.54 24.86 9.99
C ASN A 272 -10.00 24.99 9.84
N LYS A 273 -9.33 24.01 9.23
CA LYS A 273 -7.93 24.08 8.84
C LYS A 273 -7.66 23.38 7.52
N TYR A 274 -6.61 23.77 6.83
CA TYR A 274 -6.10 23.00 5.69
C TYR A 274 -5.38 21.75 6.19
N SER A 275 -5.61 20.62 5.54
CA SER A 275 -4.99 19.33 5.83
C SER A 275 -5.02 18.44 4.58
N GLY A 276 -4.04 17.57 4.42
CA GLY A 276 -4.13 16.47 3.46
C GLY A 276 -5.28 15.55 3.84
N ALA A 277 -6.10 15.21 2.85
CA ALA A 277 -7.30 14.43 3.12
C ALA A 277 -6.97 13.00 3.62
N MET A 278 -5.86 12.42 3.18
CA MET A 278 -5.40 11.12 3.67
C MET A 278 -4.97 11.22 5.14
N THR A 279 -4.13 12.21 5.48
CA THR A 279 -3.68 12.44 6.86
C THR A 279 -4.87 12.65 7.80
N TRP A 280 -5.83 13.48 7.39
CA TRP A 280 -7.07 13.65 8.15
C TRP A 280 -7.82 12.32 8.35
N SER A 281 -7.98 11.54 7.30
CA SER A 281 -8.72 10.27 7.37
C SER A 281 -8.02 9.24 8.27
N LEU A 282 -6.69 9.19 8.26
CA LEU A 282 -5.91 8.34 9.15
C LEU A 282 -6.14 8.71 10.61
N LEU A 283 -5.95 9.99 10.95
CA LEU A 283 -6.12 10.47 12.33
C LEU A 283 -7.54 10.30 12.85
N GLU A 284 -8.54 10.54 12.00
CA GLU A 284 -9.93 10.36 12.37
C GLU A 284 -10.31 8.87 12.53
N ALA A 285 -9.81 8.00 11.64
CA ALA A 285 -10.02 6.56 11.74
C ALA A 285 -9.42 5.98 13.04
N LEU A 286 -8.19 6.35 13.38
CA LEU A 286 -7.53 5.94 14.63
C LEU A 286 -8.22 6.50 15.88
N LYS A 287 -8.77 7.72 15.81
CA LYS A 287 -9.56 8.30 16.89
C LYS A 287 -10.87 7.54 17.12
N GLN A 288 -11.56 7.14 16.04
CA GLN A 288 -12.82 6.38 16.12
C GLN A 288 -12.58 4.95 16.60
N LYS A 289 -11.46 4.33 16.20
CA LYS A 289 -11.10 2.96 16.57
C LYS A 289 -9.58 2.86 16.84
N PRO A 290 -9.13 3.18 18.06
CA PRO A 290 -7.71 3.15 18.40
C PRO A 290 -7.07 1.76 18.27
N GLU A 291 -7.82 0.72 18.62
CA GLU A 291 -7.40 -0.68 18.45
C GLU A 291 -8.06 -1.26 17.20
N CYS A 292 -7.36 -1.23 16.09
CA CYS A 292 -7.83 -1.78 14.82
C CYS A 292 -6.73 -2.56 14.11
N SER A 293 -7.12 -3.42 13.18
CA SER A 293 -6.20 -4.04 12.25
C SER A 293 -5.86 -3.08 11.09
N TRP A 294 -4.81 -3.41 10.33
CA TRP A 294 -4.46 -2.68 9.10
C TRP A 294 -5.65 -2.64 8.12
N ARG A 295 -6.34 -3.77 7.97
CA ARG A 295 -7.57 -3.86 7.17
C ARG A 295 -8.63 -2.85 7.63
N GLU A 296 -8.96 -2.89 8.92
CA GLU A 296 -9.99 -2.01 9.48
C GLU A 296 -9.60 -0.54 9.36
N LEU A 297 -8.33 -0.22 9.57
CA LEU A 297 -7.83 1.14 9.42
C LEU A 297 -8.04 1.64 7.99
N VAL A 298 -7.56 0.90 6.99
CA VAL A 298 -7.66 1.31 5.58
C VAL A 298 -9.11 1.37 5.11
N VAL A 299 -9.96 0.44 5.54
CA VAL A 299 -11.41 0.49 5.26
C VAL A 299 -12.03 1.76 5.83
N ASN A 300 -11.80 2.05 7.11
CA ASN A 300 -12.34 3.23 7.77
C ASN A 300 -11.85 4.53 7.11
N MET A 301 -10.57 4.60 6.73
CA MET A 301 -10.02 5.75 5.99
C MET A 301 -10.75 5.97 4.66
N ARG A 302 -10.95 4.90 3.88
CA ARG A 302 -11.67 4.95 2.60
C ARG A 302 -13.12 5.37 2.76
N ASP A 303 -13.81 4.85 3.78
CA ASP A 303 -15.19 5.21 4.07
C ASP A 303 -15.32 6.68 4.51
N LEU A 304 -14.41 7.18 5.34
CA LEU A 304 -14.35 8.59 5.74
C LEU A 304 -14.13 9.50 4.52
N LEU A 305 -13.18 9.17 3.65
CA LEU A 305 -12.91 9.94 2.44
C LEU A 305 -14.12 9.94 1.49
N LYS A 306 -14.69 8.78 1.24
CA LYS A 306 -15.89 8.64 0.39
C LYS A 306 -17.07 9.43 0.94
N THR A 307 -17.34 9.34 2.23
CA THR A 307 -18.43 10.07 2.88
C THR A 307 -18.20 11.58 2.83
N SER A 308 -16.96 12.01 2.90
CA SER A 308 -16.54 13.42 2.76
C SER A 308 -16.37 13.87 1.30
N ARG A 309 -16.76 13.03 0.33
CA ARG A 309 -16.73 13.28 -1.12
C ARG A 309 -15.33 13.46 -1.72
N PHE A 310 -14.31 12.90 -1.09
CA PHE A 310 -13.00 12.78 -1.70
C PHE A 310 -12.96 11.57 -2.63
N THR A 311 -12.22 11.70 -3.73
CA THR A 311 -12.09 10.65 -4.76
C THR A 311 -10.86 9.77 -4.56
N GLN A 312 -9.91 10.21 -3.74
CA GLN A 312 -8.69 9.46 -3.46
C GLN A 312 -8.96 8.18 -2.67
N ILE A 313 -8.18 7.15 -2.95
CA ILE A 313 -8.33 5.83 -2.35
C ILE A 313 -6.98 5.45 -1.72
N PRO A 314 -6.84 5.55 -0.38
CA PRO A 314 -5.62 5.14 0.31
C PRO A 314 -5.21 3.71 -0.06
N GLN A 315 -3.91 3.52 -0.29
CA GLN A 315 -3.30 2.24 -0.62
C GLN A 315 -2.50 1.71 0.56
N PHE A 316 -2.42 0.40 0.68
CA PHE A 316 -1.60 -0.25 1.69
C PHE A 316 -0.61 -1.19 1.02
N SER A 317 0.64 -1.15 1.47
CA SER A 317 1.67 -2.07 1.00
C SER A 317 2.61 -2.48 2.13
N CYS A 318 3.28 -3.63 1.96
CA CYS A 318 4.27 -4.11 2.92
C CYS A 318 5.46 -4.78 2.24
N GLY A 319 6.61 -4.70 2.91
CA GLY A 319 7.88 -5.21 2.40
C GLY A 319 8.08 -6.70 2.58
N THR A 320 7.41 -7.30 3.58
CA THR A 320 7.32 -8.75 3.80
C THR A 320 5.87 -9.16 3.81
N PHE A 321 5.58 -10.43 3.45
CA PHE A 321 4.20 -10.90 3.55
C PHE A 321 3.71 -10.76 4.99
N GLU A 322 2.61 -10.04 5.14
CA GLU A 322 2.04 -9.79 6.46
C GLU A 322 0.52 -10.03 6.45
N ASN A 323 0.02 -10.44 7.59
CA ASN A 323 -1.42 -10.52 7.79
C ASN A 323 -1.99 -9.12 8.03
N ILE A 324 -2.79 -8.61 7.10
CA ILE A 324 -3.43 -7.29 7.22
C ILE A 324 -4.51 -7.23 8.32
N ASP A 325 -4.83 -8.36 8.93
CA ASP A 325 -5.72 -8.43 10.10
C ASP A 325 -4.94 -8.33 11.43
N THR A 326 -3.61 -8.12 11.40
CA THR A 326 -2.83 -7.79 12.59
C THR A 326 -3.09 -6.36 13.04
N SER A 327 -2.92 -6.11 14.34
CA SER A 327 -3.17 -4.81 14.94
C SER A 327 -2.20 -3.75 14.43
N VAL A 328 -2.71 -2.55 14.23
CA VAL A 328 -1.91 -1.34 14.00
C VAL A 328 -1.20 -0.96 15.29
N PHE A 329 0.02 -0.46 15.21
CA PHE A 329 0.90 -0.21 16.35
C PHE A 329 1.34 1.25 16.51
N ILE A 330 0.55 2.20 15.99
CA ILE A 330 0.74 3.65 16.16
C ILE A 330 -0.46 4.29 16.81
#